data_964a0c48d21e23bc1e46b7e9192fedf5
#
_entry.id   964a0c48d21e23bc1e46b7e9192fedf5
#
_cell.length_a   1.000
_cell.length_b   1.000
_cell.length_c   1.000
_cell.angle_alpha   90.00
_cell.angle_beta   90.00
_cell.angle_gamma   90.00
#
_symmetry.space_group_name_H-M   'P 1'
#
loop_
_entity.id
_entity.type
_entity.pdbx_description
1 polymer ?
#
loop_
_entity_poly.entity_id
_entity_poly.type
_entity_poly.pdbx_seq_one_letter_code
_entity_poly.pdbx_strand_id
1 'polypeptide(L)'
;ILPEIFAHFAEDFLIKKNIPYSIFVQNGYAVFPTNNIKKLNLAYENAKFILSYSKDIRECISLAYPKIKKKIIDVNYSIDSNKFSLKIKKQNLITYMPRKLPKHSHLVISFLKNSLPKKWKIKAIHNLAEKEVYKLLIKSKIFLAFSELEGLPLPPVEAALAGNKVIGYTGEGGKEYWKKPIFTEIKSSEIKLFCKTIIKNLDIENFFKKTKNQRKKISIKFSTLNEKQSIRKFLKKV
;
A
#
# COMPACT_ATOMS: atom_id res chain seq x y z
N ILE A 1 10.04 -2.97 -20.20
CA ILE A 1 9.79 -3.33 -18.79
C ILE A 1 8.67 -4.36 -18.75
N LEU A 2 8.88 -5.46 -18.03
CA LEU A 2 7.95 -6.57 -17.89
C LEU A 2 7.40 -6.61 -16.46
N PRO A 3 6.07 -6.57 -16.24
CA PRO A 3 5.47 -6.77 -14.91
C PRO A 3 5.76 -8.19 -14.39
N GLU A 4 5.89 -8.34 -13.06
CA GLU A 4 6.22 -9.62 -12.41
C GLU A 4 5.23 -10.74 -12.74
N ILE A 5 3.95 -10.41 -12.88
CA ILE A 5 2.90 -11.39 -13.21
C ILE A 5 3.08 -12.04 -14.60
N PHE A 6 3.84 -11.39 -15.47
CA PHE A 6 4.17 -11.88 -16.82
C PHE A 6 5.61 -12.38 -16.94
N ALA A 7 6.38 -12.45 -15.86
CA ALA A 7 7.79 -12.83 -15.90
C ALA A 7 8.03 -14.19 -16.59
N HIS A 8 7.13 -15.15 -16.41
CA HIS A 8 7.22 -16.48 -17.01
C HIS A 8 7.15 -16.51 -18.55
N PHE A 9 6.71 -15.42 -19.18
CA PHE A 9 6.71 -15.27 -20.64
C PHE A 9 8.04 -14.73 -21.20
N ALA A 10 8.97 -14.29 -20.33
CA ALA A 10 10.21 -13.66 -20.77
C ALA A 10 11.04 -14.59 -21.71
N GLU A 11 11.06 -15.90 -21.46
CA GLU A 11 11.78 -16.87 -22.29
C GLU A 11 11.32 -16.81 -23.75
N ASP A 12 10.01 -16.90 -23.97
CA ASP A 12 9.44 -17.03 -25.29
C ASP A 12 9.43 -15.72 -26.10
N PHE A 13 9.23 -14.58 -25.42
CA PHE A 13 9.06 -13.29 -26.10
C PHE A 13 10.30 -12.40 -26.10
N LEU A 14 11.21 -12.58 -25.13
CA LEU A 14 12.33 -11.66 -24.92
C LEU A 14 13.69 -12.37 -25.02
N ILE A 15 13.92 -13.45 -24.26
CA ILE A 15 15.22 -14.12 -24.15
C ILE A 15 15.60 -14.76 -25.47
N LYS A 16 14.72 -15.56 -26.07
CA LYS A 16 14.96 -16.23 -27.39
C LYS A 16 15.22 -15.22 -28.52
N LYS A 17 14.78 -13.98 -28.37
CA LYS A 17 14.96 -12.90 -29.33
C LYS A 17 16.09 -11.95 -28.99
N ASN A 18 16.85 -12.23 -27.93
CA ASN A 18 17.91 -11.35 -27.40
C ASN A 18 17.47 -9.92 -27.10
N ILE A 19 16.20 -9.73 -26.66
CA ILE A 19 15.65 -8.42 -26.31
C ILE A 19 15.97 -8.13 -24.84
N PRO A 20 16.77 -7.06 -24.53
CA PRO A 20 17.05 -6.69 -23.14
C PRO A 20 15.80 -6.20 -22.44
N TYR A 21 15.62 -6.60 -21.19
CA TYR A 21 14.45 -6.22 -20.40
C TYR A 21 14.78 -6.06 -18.91
N SER A 22 13.87 -5.38 -18.21
CA SER A 22 13.85 -5.28 -16.75
C SER A 22 12.51 -5.74 -16.24
N ILE A 23 12.48 -6.40 -15.08
CA ILE A 23 11.23 -6.82 -14.44
C ILE A 23 10.83 -5.74 -13.42
N PHE A 24 9.55 -5.40 -13.42
CA PHE A 24 8.98 -4.45 -12.48
C PHE A 24 8.08 -5.18 -11.48
N VAL A 25 8.52 -5.24 -10.22
CA VAL A 25 7.82 -5.96 -9.17
C VAL A 25 6.99 -4.99 -8.34
N GLN A 26 5.67 -5.12 -8.44
CA GLN A 26 4.69 -4.33 -7.69
C GLN A 26 4.30 -4.99 -6.38
N ASN A 27 4.36 -6.32 -6.33
CA ASN A 27 4.09 -7.09 -5.13
C ASN A 27 5.08 -8.25 -4.98
N GLY A 28 5.91 -8.21 -3.94
CA GLY A 28 6.91 -9.23 -3.66
C GLY A 28 6.32 -10.63 -3.45
N TYR A 29 5.06 -10.73 -3.03
CA TYR A 29 4.34 -12.01 -2.84
C TYR A 29 3.74 -12.56 -4.13
N ALA A 30 3.79 -11.79 -5.23
CA ALA A 30 3.34 -12.21 -6.56
C ALA A 30 4.50 -12.56 -7.51
N VAL A 31 5.73 -12.72 -7.01
CA VAL A 31 6.90 -13.10 -7.83
C VAL A 31 6.84 -14.55 -8.37
N PHE A 32 5.88 -15.33 -7.88
CA PHE A 32 5.62 -16.69 -8.32
C PHE A 32 4.24 -16.81 -8.99
N PRO A 33 4.03 -16.19 -10.19
CA PRO A 33 2.73 -16.21 -10.87
C PRO A 33 2.38 -17.58 -11.47
N THR A 34 3.33 -18.50 -11.46
CA THR A 34 3.20 -19.88 -11.97
C THR A 34 4.10 -20.83 -11.18
N ASN A 35 3.76 -22.12 -11.19
CA ASN A 35 4.58 -23.18 -10.59
C ASN A 35 5.79 -23.58 -11.47
N ASN A 36 5.97 -23.00 -12.65
CA ASN A 36 7.12 -23.26 -13.49
C ASN A 36 8.34 -22.45 -13.03
N ILE A 37 8.97 -22.95 -11.97
CA ILE A 37 10.12 -22.29 -11.33
C ILE A 37 11.32 -22.16 -12.30
N LYS A 38 11.50 -23.10 -13.22
CA LYS A 38 12.60 -23.02 -14.21
C LYS A 38 12.43 -21.78 -15.11
N LYS A 39 11.23 -21.55 -15.66
CA LYS A 39 10.96 -20.35 -16.47
C LYS A 39 11.12 -19.06 -15.67
N LEU A 40 10.68 -19.04 -14.40
CA LEU A 40 10.83 -17.87 -13.52
C LEU A 40 12.29 -17.59 -13.21
N ASN A 41 13.09 -18.61 -12.84
CA ASN A 41 14.52 -18.44 -12.61
C ASN A 41 15.22 -17.87 -13.84
N LEU A 42 14.94 -18.44 -15.02
CA LEU A 42 15.49 -17.96 -16.28
C LEU A 42 15.12 -16.49 -16.53
N ALA A 43 13.86 -16.12 -16.29
CA ALA A 43 13.38 -14.74 -16.46
C ALA A 43 14.11 -13.75 -15.54
N TYR A 44 14.21 -14.06 -14.24
CA TYR A 44 14.86 -13.18 -13.28
C TYR A 44 16.38 -13.11 -13.45
N GLU A 45 17.03 -14.25 -13.81
CA GLU A 45 18.47 -14.30 -14.06
C GLU A 45 18.89 -13.53 -15.32
N ASN A 46 18.08 -13.53 -16.37
CA ASN A 46 18.38 -12.81 -17.62
C ASN A 46 17.90 -11.34 -17.63
N ALA A 47 17.06 -10.93 -16.70
CA ALA A 47 16.67 -9.54 -16.59
C ALA A 47 17.90 -8.64 -16.32
N LYS A 48 17.99 -7.49 -17.02
CA LYS A 48 19.05 -6.50 -16.81
C LYS A 48 18.95 -5.88 -15.41
N PHE A 49 17.74 -5.48 -15.02
CA PHE A 49 17.42 -4.95 -13.70
C PHE A 49 16.08 -5.44 -13.19
N ILE A 50 15.91 -5.41 -11.87
CA ILE A 50 14.63 -5.65 -11.18
C ILE A 50 14.26 -4.41 -10.42
N LEU A 51 13.09 -3.83 -10.73
CA LEU A 51 12.60 -2.61 -10.09
C LEU A 51 11.70 -2.98 -8.90
N SER A 52 11.88 -2.30 -7.79
CA SER A 52 11.16 -2.52 -6.53
C SER A 52 10.63 -1.21 -5.95
N TYR A 53 9.36 -1.18 -5.50
CA TYR A 53 8.75 0.01 -4.87
C TYR A 53 9.03 0.15 -3.38
N SER A 54 9.38 -0.94 -2.69
CA SER A 54 9.49 -0.94 -1.24
C SER A 54 10.61 -1.84 -0.76
N LYS A 55 11.01 -1.66 0.49
CA LYS A 55 11.98 -2.54 1.14
C LYS A 55 11.49 -3.98 1.21
N ASP A 56 10.21 -4.17 1.53
CA ASP A 56 9.57 -5.48 1.61
C ASP A 56 9.64 -6.23 0.27
N ILE A 57 9.28 -5.56 -0.85
CA ILE A 57 9.42 -6.14 -2.19
C ILE A 57 10.88 -6.53 -2.47
N ARG A 58 11.82 -5.66 -2.13
CA ARG A 58 13.26 -5.95 -2.29
C ARG A 58 13.68 -7.19 -1.49
N GLU A 59 13.20 -7.31 -0.25
CA GLU A 59 13.48 -8.46 0.61
C GLU A 59 12.88 -9.74 0.03
N CYS A 60 11.61 -9.72 -0.41
CA CYS A 60 10.96 -10.83 -1.08
C CYS A 60 11.75 -11.32 -2.31
N ILE A 61 12.14 -10.37 -3.20
CA ILE A 61 12.93 -10.71 -4.39
C ILE A 61 14.30 -11.29 -4.00
N SER A 62 14.97 -10.68 -3.01
CA SER A 62 16.29 -11.13 -2.57
C SER A 62 16.25 -12.51 -1.93
N LEU A 63 15.14 -12.86 -1.27
CA LEU A 63 14.90 -14.18 -0.69
C LEU A 63 14.58 -15.21 -1.77
N ALA A 64 13.70 -14.85 -2.71
CA ALA A 64 13.30 -15.74 -3.80
C ALA A 64 14.43 -16.01 -4.81
N TYR A 65 15.24 -14.98 -5.11
CA TYR A 65 16.29 -15.00 -6.13
C TYR A 65 17.61 -14.41 -5.59
N PRO A 66 18.34 -15.09 -4.70
CA PRO A 66 19.51 -14.52 -4.03
C PRO A 66 20.63 -14.05 -4.97
N LYS A 67 20.83 -14.75 -6.10
CA LYS A 67 21.89 -14.46 -7.08
C LYS A 67 21.73 -13.10 -7.77
N ILE A 68 20.50 -12.59 -7.85
CA ILE A 68 20.21 -11.35 -8.61
C ILE A 68 20.12 -10.11 -7.71
N LYS A 69 20.42 -10.21 -6.41
CA LYS A 69 20.29 -9.11 -5.44
C LYS A 69 20.95 -7.80 -5.90
N LYS A 70 22.09 -7.89 -6.59
CA LYS A 70 22.80 -6.71 -7.14
C LYS A 70 22.07 -6.02 -8.30
N LYS A 71 21.13 -6.69 -8.96
CA LYS A 71 20.32 -6.14 -10.06
C LYS A 71 19.08 -5.37 -9.57
N ILE A 72 18.75 -5.43 -8.27
CA ILE A 72 17.54 -4.80 -7.73
C ILE A 72 17.78 -3.30 -7.56
N ILE A 73 16.91 -2.51 -8.16
CA ILE A 73 16.91 -1.05 -8.09
C ILE A 73 15.61 -0.57 -7.44
N ASP A 74 15.74 0.24 -6.39
CA ASP A 74 14.57 0.85 -5.77
C ASP A 74 14.07 2.02 -6.59
N VAL A 75 12.75 2.04 -6.83
CA VAL A 75 12.02 3.14 -7.44
C VAL A 75 10.92 3.59 -6.49
N ASN A 76 10.62 4.88 -6.47
CA ASN A 76 9.57 5.40 -5.61
C ASN A 76 8.24 5.41 -6.36
N TYR A 77 7.16 5.28 -5.60
CA TYR A 77 5.80 5.46 -6.09
C TYR A 77 5.27 6.83 -5.68
N SER A 78 4.52 7.49 -6.56
CA SER A 78 3.92 8.78 -6.23
C SER A 78 2.42 8.71 -6.02
N ILE A 79 1.94 9.57 -5.13
CA ILE A 79 0.52 9.84 -4.91
C ILE A 79 0.34 11.36 -5.03
N ASP A 80 -0.57 11.78 -5.88
CA ASP A 80 -0.91 13.21 -6.00
C ASP A 80 -1.65 13.68 -4.74
N SER A 81 -0.91 14.30 -3.84
CA SER A 81 -1.45 14.82 -2.58
C SER A 81 -2.46 15.94 -2.75
N ASN A 82 -2.51 16.62 -3.93
CA ASN A 82 -3.47 17.68 -4.20
C ASN A 82 -4.90 17.15 -4.29
N LYS A 83 -5.07 15.87 -4.66
CA LYS A 83 -6.37 15.19 -4.68
C LYS A 83 -7.05 15.14 -3.30
N PHE A 84 -6.29 15.31 -2.22
CA PHE A 84 -6.78 15.33 -0.83
C PHE A 84 -6.93 16.75 -0.27
N SER A 85 -7.23 17.75 -1.11
CA SER A 85 -7.47 19.14 -0.68
C SER A 85 -8.57 19.22 0.38
N LEU A 86 -8.22 19.70 1.57
CA LEU A 86 -8.95 19.46 2.82
C LEU A 86 -9.82 20.63 3.25
N LYS A 87 -10.52 21.28 2.33
CA LYS A 87 -11.51 22.33 2.64
C LYS A 87 -12.82 21.78 3.24
N ILE A 88 -12.99 20.46 3.32
CA ILE A 88 -14.20 19.79 3.81
C ILE A 88 -14.04 19.43 5.27
N LYS A 89 -15.01 19.82 6.11
CA LYS A 89 -15.05 19.47 7.53
C LYS A 89 -15.15 17.96 7.72
N LYS A 90 -14.25 17.40 8.52
CA LYS A 90 -14.26 15.99 8.91
C LYS A 90 -15.56 15.63 9.66
N GLN A 91 -16.07 14.43 9.35
CA GLN A 91 -17.26 13.86 9.99
C GLN A 91 -16.87 12.69 10.89
N ASN A 92 -17.67 12.35 11.87
CA ASN A 92 -17.51 11.12 12.65
C ASN A 92 -17.84 9.91 11.77
N LEU A 93 -16.97 9.67 10.82
CA LEU A 93 -17.10 8.64 9.80
C LEU A 93 -15.85 7.75 9.81
N ILE A 94 -16.08 6.45 9.88
CA ILE A 94 -15.09 5.40 9.69
C ILE A 94 -15.27 4.86 8.27
N THR A 95 -14.19 4.76 7.52
CA THR A 95 -14.20 4.16 6.18
C THR A 95 -13.26 2.97 6.13
N TYR A 96 -13.52 2.03 5.23
CA TYR A 96 -12.69 0.85 5.00
C TYR A 96 -12.93 0.28 3.60
N MET A 97 -11.96 -0.51 3.10
CA MET A 97 -12.05 -1.21 1.82
C MET A 97 -12.11 -2.73 2.08
N PRO A 98 -13.28 -3.39 1.88
CA PRO A 98 -13.46 -4.81 2.24
C PRO A 98 -12.76 -5.79 1.29
N ARG A 99 -12.38 -5.36 0.07
CA ARG A 99 -11.99 -6.23 -1.05
C ARG A 99 -10.86 -7.23 -0.71
N LYS A 100 -9.85 -6.80 0.04
CA LYS A 100 -8.66 -7.66 0.32
C LYS A 100 -8.93 -8.73 1.37
N LEU A 101 -9.58 -8.37 2.46
CA LEU A 101 -9.92 -9.26 3.57
C LEU A 101 -11.38 -9.12 3.97
N PRO A 102 -12.33 -9.58 3.12
CA PRO A 102 -13.76 -9.38 3.36
C PRO A 102 -14.24 -10.03 4.66
N LYS A 103 -13.72 -11.22 5.01
CA LYS A 103 -14.07 -11.92 6.25
C LYS A 103 -13.63 -11.14 7.50
N HIS A 104 -12.40 -10.60 7.52
CA HIS A 104 -11.91 -9.83 8.66
C HIS A 104 -12.66 -8.51 8.79
N SER A 105 -12.87 -7.79 7.69
CA SER A 105 -13.63 -6.54 7.72
C SER A 105 -15.07 -6.77 8.19
N HIS A 106 -15.75 -7.82 7.71
CA HIS A 106 -17.08 -8.19 8.16
C HIS A 106 -17.12 -8.43 9.68
N LEU A 107 -16.18 -9.21 10.22
CA LEU A 107 -16.12 -9.50 11.66
C LEU A 107 -15.91 -8.21 12.48
N VAL A 108 -14.94 -7.37 12.12
CA VAL A 108 -14.68 -6.11 12.82
C VAL A 108 -15.93 -5.22 12.82
N ILE A 109 -16.58 -5.05 11.68
CA ILE A 109 -17.78 -4.21 11.57
C ILE A 109 -18.94 -4.79 12.39
N SER A 110 -19.14 -6.12 12.36
CA SER A 110 -20.19 -6.78 13.13
C SER A 110 -19.99 -6.60 14.66
N PHE A 111 -18.77 -6.75 15.16
CA PHE A 111 -18.45 -6.51 16.57
C PHE A 111 -18.61 -5.04 16.99
N LEU A 112 -18.39 -4.10 16.08
CA LEU A 112 -18.54 -2.66 16.37
C LEU A 112 -20.01 -2.21 16.37
N LYS A 113 -20.92 -2.93 15.70
CA LYS A 113 -22.29 -2.48 15.43
C LYS A 113 -23.02 -1.93 16.65
N ASN A 114 -22.89 -2.61 17.79
CA ASN A 114 -23.58 -2.23 19.04
C ASN A 114 -22.71 -1.40 20.01
N SER A 115 -21.40 -1.33 19.77
CA SER A 115 -20.44 -0.61 20.61
C SER A 115 -20.09 0.78 20.09
N LEU A 116 -20.48 1.08 18.86
CA LEU A 116 -20.18 2.38 18.25
C LEU A 116 -21.19 3.45 18.70
N PRO A 117 -20.75 4.60 19.23
CA PRO A 117 -21.66 5.67 19.62
C PRO A 117 -22.52 6.15 18.44
N LYS A 118 -23.80 6.48 18.67
CA LYS A 118 -24.79 6.89 17.63
C LYS A 118 -24.30 8.01 16.70
N LYS A 119 -23.42 8.89 17.17
CA LYS A 119 -22.83 9.99 16.39
C LYS A 119 -21.80 9.52 15.34
N TRP A 120 -21.35 8.26 15.36
CA TRP A 120 -20.41 7.69 14.42
C TRP A 120 -21.11 6.84 13.37
N LYS A 121 -20.60 6.91 12.14
CA LYS A 121 -21.06 6.10 11.01
C LYS A 121 -19.91 5.29 10.44
N ILE A 122 -20.21 4.13 9.88
CA ILE A 122 -19.25 3.29 9.16
C ILE A 122 -19.71 3.19 7.71
N LYS A 123 -18.77 3.33 6.76
CA LYS A 123 -19.05 3.20 5.34
C LYS A 123 -17.96 2.40 4.63
N ALA A 124 -18.36 1.37 3.89
CA ALA A 124 -17.48 0.64 2.98
C ALA A 124 -17.19 1.50 1.73
N ILE A 125 -15.93 1.45 1.29
CA ILE A 125 -15.48 1.96 -0.01
C ILE A 125 -15.36 0.74 -0.93
N HIS A 126 -16.37 0.54 -1.77
CA HIS A 126 -16.47 -0.62 -2.67
C HIS A 126 -17.21 -0.22 -3.94
N ASN A 127 -16.67 -0.61 -5.09
CA ASN A 127 -17.24 -0.32 -6.42
C ASN A 127 -17.59 1.17 -6.63
N LEU A 128 -16.71 2.07 -6.19
CA LEU A 128 -16.86 3.51 -6.35
C LEU A 128 -15.83 4.05 -7.35
N ALA A 129 -16.22 5.09 -8.08
CA ALA A 129 -15.29 5.85 -8.90
C ALA A 129 -14.22 6.52 -8.03
N GLU A 130 -13.02 6.68 -8.55
CA GLU A 130 -11.85 7.25 -7.84
C GLU A 130 -12.18 8.57 -7.13
N LYS A 131 -12.90 9.47 -7.79
CA LYS A 131 -13.32 10.77 -7.23
C LYS A 131 -14.20 10.62 -5.98
N GLU A 132 -15.04 9.59 -5.94
CA GLU A 132 -15.92 9.33 -4.79
C GLU A 132 -15.13 8.70 -3.64
N VAL A 133 -14.13 7.84 -3.94
CA VAL A 133 -13.18 7.33 -2.95
C VAL A 133 -12.50 8.49 -2.24
N TYR A 134 -11.92 9.45 -2.97
CA TYR A 134 -11.26 10.60 -2.37
C TYR A 134 -12.22 11.46 -1.54
N LYS A 135 -13.44 11.71 -2.02
CA LYS A 135 -14.46 12.44 -1.23
C LYS A 135 -14.76 11.77 0.10
N LEU A 136 -14.85 10.44 0.13
CA LEU A 136 -15.09 9.68 1.36
C LEU A 136 -13.90 9.74 2.30
N LEU A 137 -12.67 9.56 1.81
CA LEU A 137 -11.45 9.69 2.59
C LEU A 137 -11.30 11.10 3.19
N ILE A 138 -11.61 12.16 2.42
CA ILE A 138 -11.54 13.53 2.90
C ILE A 138 -12.56 13.77 4.04
N LYS A 139 -13.77 13.23 3.93
CA LYS A 139 -14.83 13.38 4.93
C LYS A 139 -14.60 12.55 6.18
N SER A 140 -13.95 11.39 6.08
CA SER A 140 -13.80 10.46 7.20
C SER A 140 -12.71 10.89 8.18
N LYS A 141 -12.88 10.55 9.46
CA LYS A 141 -11.87 10.74 10.52
C LYS A 141 -10.96 9.52 10.67
N ILE A 142 -11.51 8.32 10.44
CA ILE A 142 -10.79 7.05 10.63
C ILE A 142 -10.88 6.22 9.36
N PHE A 143 -9.77 5.62 8.98
CA PHE A 143 -9.69 4.60 7.94
C PHE A 143 -9.22 3.27 8.54
N LEU A 144 -9.94 2.17 8.27
CA LEU A 144 -9.54 0.85 8.68
C LEU A 144 -8.83 0.14 7.53
N ALA A 145 -7.59 -0.28 7.78
CA ALA A 145 -6.75 -0.95 6.80
C ALA A 145 -6.83 -2.47 7.00
N PHE A 146 -7.28 -3.17 5.97
CA PHE A 146 -7.33 -4.62 5.87
C PHE A 146 -6.41 -5.09 4.75
N SER A 147 -5.10 -4.84 4.92
CA SER A 147 -4.07 -5.22 3.94
C SER A 147 -3.36 -6.49 4.41
N GLU A 148 -3.13 -7.43 3.50
CA GLU A 148 -2.38 -8.66 3.77
C GLU A 148 -1.52 -9.00 2.55
N LEU A 149 -0.24 -9.33 2.78
CA LEU A 149 0.74 -9.69 1.76
C LEU A 149 0.78 -8.70 0.57
N GLU A 150 0.86 -7.41 0.90
CA GLU A 150 0.99 -6.32 -0.08
C GLU A 150 2.38 -5.69 0.00
N GLY A 151 3.07 -5.60 -1.12
CA GLY A 151 4.40 -5.02 -1.20
C GLY A 151 4.44 -3.51 -0.90
N LEU A 152 3.36 -2.77 -1.24
CA LEU A 152 3.18 -1.36 -0.88
C LEU A 152 1.68 -1.01 -0.86
N PRO A 153 0.97 -1.16 0.27
CA PRO A 153 -0.43 -0.81 0.37
C PRO A 153 -0.64 0.71 0.28
N LEU A 154 -1.25 1.19 -0.80
CA LEU A 154 -1.48 2.62 -1.07
C LEU A 154 -2.70 3.21 -0.33
N PRO A 155 -3.85 2.52 -0.19
CA PRO A 155 -5.02 3.10 0.45
C PRO A 155 -4.79 3.64 1.86
N PRO A 156 -3.97 3.02 2.74
CA PRO A 156 -3.59 3.62 4.02
C PRO A 156 -2.82 4.92 3.88
N VAL A 157 -1.96 5.06 2.86
CA VAL A 157 -1.21 6.30 2.58
C VAL A 157 -2.16 7.40 2.12
N GLU A 158 -3.07 7.09 1.20
CA GLU A 158 -4.10 8.00 0.71
C GLU A 158 -4.99 8.51 1.85
N ALA A 159 -5.43 7.61 2.72
CA ALA A 159 -6.20 7.95 3.91
C ALA A 159 -5.42 8.86 4.86
N ALA A 160 -4.13 8.60 5.06
CA ALA A 160 -3.25 9.46 5.86
C ALA A 160 -3.10 10.86 5.27
N LEU A 161 -2.88 10.97 3.94
CA LEU A 161 -2.82 12.24 3.22
C LEU A 161 -4.15 13.00 3.30
N ALA A 162 -5.27 12.30 3.22
CA ALA A 162 -6.60 12.85 3.45
C ALA A 162 -6.84 13.27 4.92
N GLY A 163 -5.92 13.00 5.85
CA GLY A 163 -5.97 13.41 7.25
C GLY A 163 -6.75 12.47 8.16
N ASN A 164 -6.86 11.20 7.80
CA ASN A 164 -7.47 10.18 8.64
C ASN A 164 -6.48 9.62 9.66
N LYS A 165 -6.99 9.20 10.81
CA LYS A 165 -6.34 8.20 11.63
C LYS A 165 -6.46 6.85 10.93
N VAL A 166 -5.36 6.15 10.75
CA VAL A 166 -5.33 4.83 10.10
C VAL A 166 -5.09 3.76 11.14
N ILE A 167 -5.97 2.78 11.21
CA ILE A 167 -5.88 1.66 12.16
C ILE A 167 -6.00 0.37 11.37
N GLY A 168 -5.13 -0.62 11.62
CA GLY A 168 -5.26 -1.94 11.00
C GLY A 168 -3.96 -2.61 10.63
N TYR A 169 -4.03 -3.47 9.62
CA TYR A 169 -2.94 -4.31 9.18
C TYR A 169 -2.01 -3.57 8.21
N THR A 170 -0.71 -3.79 8.36
CA THR A 170 0.31 -3.11 7.55
C THR A 170 0.44 -3.66 6.14
N GLY A 171 -0.01 -4.91 5.90
CA GLY A 171 0.20 -5.62 4.63
C GLY A 171 1.66 -5.92 4.33
N GLU A 172 2.52 -5.98 5.35
CA GLU A 172 3.97 -6.14 5.32
C GLU A 172 4.69 -4.91 4.74
N GLY A 173 4.57 -4.59 3.46
CA GLY A 173 5.21 -3.43 2.84
C GLY A 173 4.81 -2.07 3.42
N GLY A 174 3.69 -2.00 4.12
CA GLY A 174 3.29 -0.80 4.85
C GLY A 174 4.18 -0.49 6.05
N LYS A 175 4.84 -1.47 6.64
CA LYS A 175 5.71 -1.29 7.83
C LYS A 175 6.71 -0.15 7.67
N GLU A 176 7.21 0.10 6.47
CA GLU A 176 8.20 1.14 6.21
C GLU A 176 7.69 2.58 6.41
N TYR A 177 6.37 2.83 6.36
CA TYR A 177 5.78 4.15 6.60
C TYR A 177 4.82 4.19 7.80
N TRP A 178 4.52 3.05 8.42
CA TRP A 178 3.53 2.92 9.49
C TRP A 178 4.03 3.46 10.83
N LYS A 179 3.84 4.75 11.06
CA LYS A 179 4.34 5.44 12.27
C LYS A 179 3.21 6.17 13.01
N LYS A 180 3.20 6.05 14.35
CA LYS A 180 2.33 6.88 15.21
C LYS A 180 2.66 8.37 15.01
N PRO A 181 1.72 9.30 15.21
CA PRO A 181 0.32 9.10 15.64
C PRO A 181 -0.66 8.75 14.51
N ILE A 182 -0.33 8.95 13.22
CA ILE A 182 -1.28 8.70 12.12
C ILE A 182 -1.67 7.23 12.05
N PHE A 183 -0.71 6.33 12.10
CA PHE A 183 -0.93 4.90 11.94
C PHE A 183 -0.91 4.18 13.29
N THR A 184 -1.84 3.23 13.46
CA THR A 184 -1.84 2.28 14.58
C THR A 184 -1.93 0.88 14.01
N GLU A 185 -0.86 0.12 14.19
CA GLU A 185 -0.79 -1.25 13.72
C GLU A 185 -1.62 -2.20 14.58
N ILE A 186 -2.30 -3.10 13.92
CA ILE A 186 -2.93 -4.30 14.46
C ILE A 186 -2.34 -5.48 13.70
N LYS A 187 -1.94 -6.53 14.39
CA LYS A 187 -1.50 -7.76 13.73
C LYS A 187 -2.69 -8.45 13.05
N SER A 188 -2.44 -9.10 11.92
CA SER A 188 -3.49 -9.82 11.20
C SER A 188 -4.20 -10.80 12.13
N SER A 189 -5.52 -10.93 11.97
CA SER A 189 -6.42 -11.78 12.79
C SER A 189 -6.69 -11.33 14.24
N GLU A 190 -6.05 -10.26 14.76
CA GLU A 190 -6.35 -9.74 16.11
C GLU A 190 -7.66 -8.89 16.13
N ILE A 191 -8.78 -9.52 15.75
CA ILE A 191 -10.09 -8.85 15.58
C ILE A 191 -10.54 -8.13 16.86
N LYS A 192 -10.40 -8.76 18.02
CA LYS A 192 -10.82 -8.17 19.31
C LYS A 192 -9.99 -6.91 19.64
N LEU A 193 -8.68 -6.98 19.44
CA LEU A 193 -7.79 -5.82 19.65
C LEU A 193 -8.10 -4.71 18.66
N PHE A 194 -8.40 -5.06 17.41
CA PHE A 194 -8.79 -4.10 16.37
C PHE A 194 -10.01 -3.29 16.82
N CYS A 195 -11.09 -3.97 17.25
CA CYS A 195 -12.31 -3.30 17.74
C CYS A 195 -12.04 -2.41 18.97
N LYS A 196 -11.33 -2.92 19.98
CA LYS A 196 -10.95 -2.13 21.17
C LYS A 196 -10.15 -0.89 20.77
N THR A 197 -9.21 -1.03 19.82
CA THR A 197 -8.38 0.09 19.35
C THR A 197 -9.21 1.13 18.61
N ILE A 198 -10.19 0.72 17.79
CA ILE A 198 -11.10 1.66 17.12
C ILE A 198 -11.87 2.48 18.17
N ILE A 199 -12.51 1.82 19.14
CA ILE A 199 -13.29 2.50 20.19
C ILE A 199 -12.41 3.50 20.99
N LYS A 200 -11.19 3.10 21.36
CA LYS A 200 -10.23 3.97 22.06
C LYS A 200 -9.81 5.20 21.24
N ASN A 201 -9.90 5.14 19.91
CA ASN A 201 -9.50 6.21 19.02
C ASN A 201 -10.68 7.01 18.42
N LEU A 202 -11.88 6.94 18.99
CA LEU A 202 -13.02 7.73 18.51
C LEU A 202 -12.92 9.21 18.92
N ASP A 203 -12.26 9.51 20.03
CA ASP A 203 -11.98 10.88 20.45
C ASP A 203 -10.66 11.37 19.83
N ILE A 204 -10.78 11.94 18.63
CA ILE A 204 -9.65 12.45 17.84
C ILE A 204 -9.80 13.92 17.48
N GLU A 205 -10.19 14.73 18.47
CA GLU A 205 -10.26 16.18 18.27
C GLU A 205 -8.88 16.75 17.91
N ASN A 206 -8.90 17.72 16.99
CA ASN A 206 -7.68 18.36 16.48
C ASN A 206 -6.61 17.43 15.88
N PHE A 207 -6.92 16.13 15.66
CA PHE A 207 -5.99 15.16 15.10
C PHE A 207 -5.37 15.65 13.79
N PHE A 208 -6.18 16.24 12.92
CA PHE A 208 -5.73 16.79 11.65
C PHE A 208 -4.64 17.87 11.85
N LYS A 209 -4.84 18.80 12.79
CA LYS A 209 -3.84 19.84 13.09
C LYS A 209 -2.56 19.22 13.68
N LYS A 210 -2.71 18.35 14.68
CA LYS A 210 -1.58 17.68 15.38
C LYS A 210 -0.70 16.84 14.46
N THR A 211 -1.25 16.31 13.36
CA THR A 211 -0.51 15.43 12.43
C THR A 211 0.00 16.12 11.17
N LYS A 212 -0.09 17.45 11.06
CA LYS A 212 0.31 18.23 9.89
C LYS A 212 1.75 17.91 9.42
N ASN A 213 2.70 17.92 10.34
CA ASN A 213 4.12 17.69 10.01
C ASN A 213 4.37 16.25 9.54
N GLN A 214 3.70 15.26 10.15
CA GLN A 214 3.83 13.88 9.72
C GLN A 214 3.23 13.67 8.32
N ARG A 215 2.06 14.26 8.03
CA ARG A 215 1.48 14.23 6.67
C ARG A 215 2.38 14.87 5.63
N LYS A 216 3.03 16.01 5.96
CA LYS A 216 4.02 16.62 5.07
C LYS A 216 5.16 15.68 4.74
N LYS A 217 5.71 14.95 5.73
CA LYS A 217 6.74 13.93 5.50
C LYS A 217 6.26 12.81 4.58
N ILE A 218 5.02 12.34 4.76
CA ILE A 218 4.39 11.32 3.90
C ILE A 218 4.24 11.87 2.47
N SER A 219 3.70 13.09 2.30
CA SER A 219 3.55 13.72 1.00
C SER A 219 4.89 13.89 0.25
N ILE A 220 5.96 14.23 0.96
CA ILE A 220 7.30 14.31 0.37
C ILE A 220 7.78 12.91 -0.06
N LYS A 221 7.64 11.90 0.81
CA LYS A 221 8.05 10.52 0.50
C LYS A 221 7.37 9.99 -0.77
N PHE A 222 6.07 10.24 -0.89
CA PHE A 222 5.24 9.80 -2.02
C PHE A 222 5.03 10.91 -3.06
N SER A 223 6.00 11.80 -3.25
CA SER A 223 5.89 12.88 -4.22
C SER A 223 6.29 12.45 -5.63
N THR A 224 5.68 13.07 -6.64
CA THR A 224 6.06 12.91 -8.05
C THR A 224 7.52 13.30 -8.29
N LEU A 225 8.07 14.24 -7.51
CA LEU A 225 9.49 14.59 -7.60
C LEU A 225 10.40 13.42 -7.23
N ASN A 226 10.12 12.76 -6.10
CA ASN A 226 10.90 11.59 -5.66
C ASN A 226 10.78 10.42 -6.64
N GLU A 227 9.58 10.17 -7.17
CA GLU A 227 9.38 9.16 -8.20
C GLU A 227 10.22 9.45 -9.44
N LYS A 228 10.10 10.67 -10.01
CA LYS A 228 10.88 11.10 -11.19
C LYS A 228 12.39 11.00 -10.95
N GLN A 229 12.87 11.36 -9.76
CA GLN A 229 14.28 11.27 -9.42
C GLN A 229 14.75 9.81 -9.38
N SER A 230 13.95 8.90 -8.81
CA SER A 230 14.29 7.47 -8.75
C SER A 230 14.30 6.83 -10.15
N ILE A 231 13.33 7.18 -11.00
CA ILE A 231 13.26 6.72 -12.39
C ILE A 231 14.45 7.27 -13.20
N ARG A 232 14.81 8.56 -13.06
CA ARG A 232 16.01 9.13 -13.72
C ARG A 232 17.29 8.42 -13.32
N LYS A 233 17.43 8.03 -12.02
CA LYS A 233 18.59 7.24 -11.56
C LYS A 233 18.64 5.87 -12.19
N PHE A 234 17.49 5.24 -12.39
CA PHE A 234 17.38 3.97 -13.11
C PHE A 234 17.78 4.14 -14.59
N LEU A 235 17.21 5.11 -15.30
CA LEU A 235 17.48 5.34 -16.73
C LEU A 235 18.95 5.63 -17.05
N LYS A 236 19.71 6.20 -16.09
CA LYS A 236 21.17 6.38 -16.25
C LYS A 236 21.97 5.07 -16.18
N LYS A 237 21.36 3.97 -15.78
CA LYS A 237 21.99 2.64 -15.69
C LYS A 237 21.62 1.73 -16.86
N VAL A 238 20.59 2.07 -17.60
CA VAL A 238 20.12 1.35 -18.79
C VAL A 238 20.96 1.70 -20.00
#